data_b446abe96c2d1f69fb556f5d29154c44
#
_entry.id   b446abe96c2d1f69fb556f5d29154c44
#
_cell.length_a   1.000
_cell.length_b   1.000
_cell.length_c   1.000
_cell.angle_alpha   90.00
_cell.angle_beta   90.00
_cell.angle_gamma   90.00
#
_symmetry.space_group_name_H-M   'P 1'
#
loop_
_entity.id
_entity.type
_entity.pdbx_description
1 polymer ?
#
loop_
_entity_poly.entity_id
_entity_poly.type
_entity_poly.pdbx_seq_one_letter_code
_entity_poly.pdbx_strand_id
1 'polypeptide(L)'
;KPKTFYVSLKDVVHKNRLILPFYDENNNIIFYQSRGLMKKDLYERPKYLSKVGAERSLYGIHNINPNLDNIFIFEGPIDSYFCENGIATCGITERSDKMFTSLQKEQINKLNLYEKIYVLDNQYCDTASLNKSKMLINNGDKIFIWPKELKKFKDFNDICVAGKKDKIKPEFILKNTYSGLK
;
A
#
# COMPACT_ATOMS: atom_id res chain seq x y z
N LYS A 1 -21.77 -2.43 -1.74
CA LYS A 1 -20.33 -2.12 -1.85
C LYS A 1 -19.60 -2.69 -0.63
N PRO A 2 -18.49 -3.41 -0.79
CA PRO A 2 -17.73 -3.96 0.34
C PRO A 2 -17.31 -2.88 1.33
N LYS A 3 -17.26 -3.22 2.62
CA LYS A 3 -16.80 -2.30 3.65
C LYS A 3 -15.27 -2.19 3.59
N THR A 4 -14.76 -0.97 3.68
CA THR A 4 -13.31 -0.71 3.65
C THR A 4 -12.60 -1.19 4.91
N PHE A 5 -13.24 -1.02 6.07
CA PHE A 5 -12.66 -1.34 7.38
C PHE A 5 -13.70 -1.94 8.32
N TYR A 6 -13.21 -2.75 9.27
CA TYR A 6 -13.98 -3.25 10.41
C TYR A 6 -13.18 -3.02 11.70
N VAL A 7 -13.85 -3.07 12.83
CA VAL A 7 -13.20 -3.15 14.14
C VAL A 7 -13.52 -4.50 14.75
N SER A 8 -12.49 -5.23 15.16
CA SER A 8 -12.68 -6.51 15.85
C SER A 8 -12.94 -6.25 17.33
N LEU A 9 -14.07 -6.73 17.85
CA LEU A 9 -14.50 -6.53 19.23
C LEU A 9 -14.31 -7.76 20.12
N LYS A 10 -14.47 -8.96 19.55
CA LYS A 10 -14.57 -10.23 20.32
C LYS A 10 -13.45 -11.21 20.06
N ASP A 11 -12.70 -11.05 18.97
CA ASP A 11 -11.61 -11.97 18.60
C ASP A 11 -10.45 -11.88 19.60
N VAL A 12 -9.91 -13.01 20.04
CA VAL A 12 -8.85 -13.06 21.06
C VAL A 12 -7.55 -12.42 20.56
N VAL A 13 -7.19 -12.67 19.30
CA VAL A 13 -5.93 -12.20 18.69
C VAL A 13 -6.05 -10.77 18.19
N HIS A 14 -7.18 -10.44 17.57
CA HIS A 14 -7.41 -9.18 16.88
C HIS A 14 -8.31 -8.20 17.66
N LYS A 15 -8.58 -8.44 18.94
CA LYS A 15 -9.47 -7.61 19.76
C LYS A 15 -9.04 -6.14 19.75
N ASN A 16 -10.00 -5.24 19.57
CA ASN A 16 -9.82 -3.78 19.52
C ASN A 16 -8.85 -3.29 18.43
N ARG A 17 -8.72 -4.05 17.36
CA ARG A 17 -7.87 -3.68 16.22
C ARG A 17 -8.71 -3.33 15.00
N LEU A 18 -8.19 -2.42 14.18
CA LEU A 18 -8.75 -2.11 12.86
C LEU A 18 -8.45 -3.28 11.93
N ILE A 19 -9.48 -3.85 11.33
CA ILE A 19 -9.35 -4.91 10.34
C ILE A 19 -9.40 -4.29 8.93
N LEU A 20 -8.40 -4.59 8.15
CA LEU A 20 -8.23 -4.21 6.76
C LEU A 20 -8.52 -5.45 5.91
N PRO A 21 -9.74 -5.60 5.35
CA PRO A 21 -10.08 -6.78 4.54
C PRO A 21 -9.53 -6.63 3.12
N PHE A 22 -9.08 -7.74 2.56
CA PHE A 22 -8.61 -7.85 1.18
C PHE A 22 -9.61 -8.67 0.40
N TYR A 23 -10.17 -8.08 -0.61
CA TYR A 23 -11.21 -8.68 -1.42
C TYR A 23 -10.66 -9.21 -2.74
N ASP A 24 -11.23 -10.31 -3.21
CA ASP A 24 -11.08 -10.75 -4.59
C ASP A 24 -11.99 -9.96 -5.55
N GLU A 25 -11.97 -10.31 -6.82
CA GLU A 25 -12.79 -9.72 -7.87
C GLU A 25 -14.31 -9.93 -7.65
N ASN A 26 -14.68 -10.95 -6.84
CA ASN A 26 -16.06 -11.28 -6.49
C ASN A 26 -16.51 -10.66 -5.14
N ASN A 27 -15.68 -9.79 -4.56
CA ASN A 27 -15.89 -9.19 -3.25
C ASN A 27 -15.89 -10.17 -2.06
N ASN A 28 -15.25 -11.34 -2.18
CA ASN A 28 -15.00 -12.23 -1.06
C ASN A 28 -13.73 -11.82 -0.32
N ILE A 29 -13.74 -11.91 1.01
CA ILE A 29 -12.54 -11.64 1.82
C ILE A 29 -11.58 -12.84 1.73
N ILE A 30 -10.49 -12.69 0.99
CA ILE A 30 -9.46 -13.72 0.82
C ILE A 30 -8.32 -13.60 1.83
N PHE A 31 -8.04 -12.39 2.28
CA PHE A 31 -7.00 -12.09 3.26
C PHE A 31 -7.44 -10.94 4.16
N TYR A 32 -6.80 -10.74 5.29
CA TYR A 32 -6.93 -9.53 6.09
C TYR A 32 -5.66 -9.23 6.88
N GLN A 33 -5.46 -7.96 7.17
CA GLN A 33 -4.54 -7.49 8.21
C GLN A 33 -5.32 -6.77 9.29
N SER A 34 -4.80 -6.81 10.51
CA SER A 34 -5.29 -5.95 11.57
C SER A 34 -4.21 -5.00 12.05
N ARG A 35 -4.59 -3.75 12.31
CA ARG A 35 -3.72 -2.71 12.85
C ARG A 35 -4.13 -2.34 14.26
N GLY A 36 -3.17 -2.23 15.19
CA GLY A 36 -3.41 -1.70 16.53
C GLY A 36 -3.85 -0.24 16.47
N LEU A 37 -4.91 0.10 17.21
CA LEU A 37 -5.47 1.45 17.26
C LEU A 37 -4.90 2.28 18.40
N MET A 38 -4.54 1.65 19.53
CA MET A 38 -4.06 2.30 20.73
C MET A 38 -2.54 2.19 20.85
N LYS A 39 -1.91 3.20 21.44
CA LYS A 39 -0.45 3.16 21.71
C LYS A 39 -0.05 1.92 22.50
N LYS A 40 -0.82 1.51 23.53
CA LYS A 40 -0.57 0.29 24.30
C LYS A 40 -0.53 -0.98 23.44
N ASP A 41 -1.35 -1.05 22.40
CA ASP A 41 -1.37 -2.23 21.51
C ASP A 41 -0.06 -2.37 20.72
N LEU A 42 0.68 -1.26 20.53
CA LEU A 42 1.94 -1.23 19.80
C LEU A 42 3.14 -1.68 20.65
N TYR A 43 3.01 -1.65 21.99
CA TYR A 43 4.04 -2.15 22.91
C TYR A 43 3.89 -3.65 23.20
N GLU A 44 2.65 -4.13 23.23
CA GLU A 44 2.35 -5.52 23.57
C GLU A 44 2.32 -6.45 22.35
N ARG A 45 2.02 -5.91 21.17
CA ARG A 45 1.83 -6.68 19.94
C ARG A 45 2.37 -5.93 18.72
N PRO A 46 2.72 -6.65 17.65
CA PRO A 46 3.11 -6.01 16.38
C PRO A 46 2.05 -5.01 15.88
N LYS A 47 2.53 -3.90 15.28
CA LYS A 47 1.66 -2.86 14.69
C LYS A 47 0.64 -3.47 13.73
N TYR A 48 1.06 -4.43 12.91
CA TYR A 48 0.22 -5.21 12.02
C TYR A 48 0.28 -6.70 12.35
N LEU A 49 -0.88 -7.36 12.33
CA LEU A 49 -1.04 -8.81 12.38
C LEU A 49 -1.78 -9.26 11.14
N SER A 50 -1.36 -10.33 10.53
CA SER A 50 -1.96 -10.90 9.31
C SER A 50 -2.76 -12.16 9.62
N LYS A 51 -3.69 -12.50 8.74
CA LYS A 51 -4.41 -13.78 8.76
C LYS A 51 -3.41 -14.93 8.71
N VAL A 52 -3.48 -15.81 9.69
CA VAL A 52 -2.62 -17.00 9.75
C VAL A 52 -3.03 -18.01 8.69
N GLY A 53 -2.05 -18.67 8.07
CA GLY A 53 -2.27 -19.72 7.08
C GLY A 53 -2.80 -19.28 5.72
N ALA A 54 -2.85 -17.97 5.45
CA ALA A 54 -3.24 -17.43 4.15
C ALA A 54 -2.06 -16.69 3.48
N GLU A 55 -1.92 -16.87 2.18
CA GLU A 55 -0.93 -16.14 1.40
C GLU A 55 -1.36 -14.66 1.27
N ARG A 56 -0.39 -13.76 1.37
CA ARG A 56 -0.64 -12.32 1.29
C ARG A 56 -1.06 -11.92 -0.12
N SER A 57 -2.24 -11.31 -0.20
CA SER A 57 -2.84 -10.75 -1.42
C SER A 57 -2.51 -9.26 -1.56
N LEU A 58 -2.83 -8.66 -2.69
CA LEU A 58 -2.86 -7.20 -2.86
C LEU A 58 -4.12 -6.63 -2.22
N TYR A 59 -3.97 -5.52 -1.50
CA TYR A 59 -5.10 -4.73 -1.01
C TYR A 59 -5.62 -3.82 -2.12
N GLY A 60 -6.94 -3.63 -2.17
CA GLY A 60 -7.56 -2.60 -3.01
C GLY A 60 -7.88 -3.00 -4.46
N ILE A 61 -7.50 -4.19 -4.92
CA ILE A 61 -7.73 -4.62 -6.32
C ILE A 61 -9.20 -4.62 -6.75
N HIS A 62 -10.12 -4.86 -5.82
CA HIS A 62 -11.57 -4.85 -6.08
C HIS A 62 -12.16 -3.45 -6.33
N ASN A 63 -11.38 -2.39 -6.08
CA ASN A 63 -11.81 -0.99 -6.22
C ASN A 63 -11.17 -0.27 -7.41
N ILE A 64 -10.48 -0.99 -8.29
CA ILE A 64 -9.84 -0.39 -9.45
C ILE A 64 -10.91 0.18 -10.38
N ASN A 65 -10.76 1.47 -10.70
CA ASN A 65 -11.56 2.15 -11.71
C ASN A 65 -10.98 1.85 -13.10
N PRO A 66 -11.72 1.13 -13.98
CA PRO A 66 -11.21 0.73 -15.30
C PRO A 66 -11.08 1.90 -16.28
N ASN A 67 -11.59 3.08 -15.94
CA ASN A 67 -11.48 4.27 -16.78
C ASN A 67 -10.18 5.06 -16.58
N LEU A 68 -9.30 4.60 -15.68
CA LEU A 68 -7.98 5.20 -15.45
C LEU A 68 -6.89 4.28 -15.99
N ASP A 69 -5.88 4.87 -16.61
CA ASP A 69 -4.77 4.13 -17.25
C ASP A 69 -3.70 3.67 -16.24
N ASN A 70 -3.73 4.23 -15.01
CA ASN A 70 -2.68 4.01 -14.02
C ASN A 70 -3.21 3.29 -12.78
N ILE A 71 -2.34 2.47 -12.18
CA ILE A 71 -2.49 1.98 -10.81
C ILE A 71 -1.26 2.40 -9.99
N PHE A 72 -1.50 2.70 -8.72
CA PHE A 72 -0.50 3.17 -7.77
C PHE A 72 -0.25 2.11 -6.72
N ILE A 73 0.98 1.57 -6.67
CA ILE A 73 1.36 0.44 -5.81
C ILE A 73 2.06 0.97 -4.55
N PHE A 74 1.34 0.95 -3.44
CA PHE A 74 1.80 1.40 -2.13
C PHE A 74 2.38 0.26 -1.28
N GLU A 75 3.15 0.61 -0.26
CA GLU A 75 3.59 -0.34 0.77
C GLU A 75 2.44 -0.70 1.72
N GLY A 76 1.68 0.28 2.19
CA GLY A 76 0.65 0.16 3.19
C GLY A 76 -0.78 0.32 2.68
N PRO A 77 -1.74 -0.50 3.18
CA PRO A 77 -3.15 -0.37 2.79
C PRO A 77 -3.75 0.99 3.13
N ILE A 78 -3.31 1.62 4.23
CA ILE A 78 -3.86 2.91 4.65
C ILE A 78 -3.44 4.01 3.70
N ASP A 79 -2.18 3.99 3.23
CA ASP A 79 -1.69 4.97 2.27
C ASP A 79 -2.39 4.84 0.92
N SER A 80 -2.57 3.60 0.45
CA SER A 80 -3.29 3.34 -0.81
C SER A 80 -4.76 3.79 -0.78
N TYR A 81 -5.40 3.80 0.40
CA TYR A 81 -6.78 4.25 0.56
C TYR A 81 -6.98 5.72 0.14
N PHE A 82 -5.97 6.55 0.31
CA PHE A 82 -6.04 7.97 -0.04
C PHE A 82 -5.85 8.26 -1.54
N CYS A 83 -5.57 7.26 -2.35
CA CYS A 83 -5.37 7.42 -3.80
C CYS A 83 -6.38 6.61 -4.60
N GLU A 84 -6.96 7.20 -5.63
CA GLU A 84 -7.75 6.45 -6.60
C GLU A 84 -6.85 5.47 -7.35
N ASN A 85 -7.32 4.24 -7.61
CA ASN A 85 -6.52 3.13 -8.11
C ASN A 85 -5.28 2.80 -7.25
N GLY A 86 -5.32 3.17 -5.97
CA GLY A 86 -4.30 2.77 -5.00
C GLY A 86 -4.49 1.32 -4.58
N ILE A 87 -3.46 0.50 -4.77
CA ILE A 87 -3.36 -0.87 -4.25
C ILE A 87 -2.16 -0.97 -3.31
N ALA A 88 -2.12 -1.99 -2.45
CA ALA A 88 -0.99 -2.14 -1.54
C ALA A 88 -0.50 -3.59 -1.39
N THR A 89 0.82 -3.71 -1.17
CA THR A 89 1.52 -5.00 -1.01
C THR A 89 1.56 -5.50 0.43
N CYS A 90 1.29 -4.62 1.40
CA CYS A 90 1.30 -4.92 2.85
C CYS A 90 2.66 -5.29 3.42
N GLY A 91 3.61 -4.50 3.09
CA GLY A 91 5.00 -4.63 3.47
C GLY A 91 5.83 -5.16 2.32
N ILE A 92 6.91 -4.50 2.13
CA ILE A 92 7.91 -4.82 1.13
C ILE A 92 9.08 -5.43 1.88
N THR A 93 9.51 -6.64 1.50
CA THR A 93 10.72 -7.24 2.05
C THR A 93 11.95 -6.57 1.44
N GLU A 94 13.03 -6.41 2.20
CA GLU A 94 14.29 -5.81 1.74
C GLU A 94 15.00 -6.63 0.64
N ARG A 95 14.57 -7.87 0.42
CA ARG A 95 15.15 -8.75 -0.59
C ARG A 95 14.42 -8.57 -1.91
N SER A 96 15.12 -8.10 -2.92
CA SER A 96 14.61 -7.76 -4.26
C SER A 96 13.84 -8.90 -4.96
N ASP A 97 14.25 -10.14 -4.76
CA ASP A 97 13.66 -11.34 -5.36
C ASP A 97 12.32 -11.76 -4.74
N LYS A 98 11.97 -11.21 -3.56
CA LYS A 98 10.78 -11.54 -2.78
C LYS A 98 9.88 -10.34 -2.50
N MET A 99 9.90 -9.35 -3.37
CA MET A 99 9.05 -8.15 -3.23
C MET A 99 7.56 -8.51 -3.17
N PHE A 100 7.16 -9.50 -3.94
CA PHE A 100 5.78 -9.97 -4.04
C PHE A 100 5.68 -11.45 -3.72
N THR A 101 4.56 -11.86 -3.09
CA THR A 101 4.17 -13.26 -3.00
C THR A 101 3.77 -13.81 -4.38
N SER A 102 3.62 -15.13 -4.51
CA SER A 102 3.18 -15.75 -5.77
C SER A 102 1.80 -15.22 -6.17
N LEU A 103 0.88 -15.15 -5.22
CA LEU A 103 -0.46 -14.61 -5.43
C LEU A 103 -0.43 -13.13 -5.86
N GLN A 104 0.40 -12.30 -5.22
CA GLN A 104 0.53 -10.90 -5.60
C GLN A 104 1.09 -10.73 -7.01
N LYS A 105 2.06 -11.57 -7.43
CA LYS A 105 2.59 -11.57 -8.80
C LYS A 105 1.49 -11.92 -9.81
N GLU A 106 0.70 -12.94 -9.53
CA GLU A 106 -0.44 -13.31 -10.38
C GLU A 106 -1.44 -12.14 -10.50
N GLN A 107 -1.80 -11.51 -9.38
CA GLN A 107 -2.71 -10.37 -9.35
C GLN A 107 -2.15 -9.16 -10.12
N ILE A 108 -0.85 -8.84 -9.99
CA ILE A 108 -0.21 -7.77 -10.76
C ILE A 108 -0.19 -8.09 -12.26
N ASN A 109 0.01 -9.35 -12.65
CA ASN A 109 0.00 -9.77 -14.04
C ASN A 109 -1.39 -9.61 -14.68
N LYS A 110 -2.46 -9.84 -13.94
CA LYS A 110 -3.84 -9.58 -14.40
C LYS A 110 -4.10 -8.09 -14.67
N LEU A 111 -3.33 -7.21 -14.05
CA LEU A 111 -3.41 -5.75 -14.21
C LEU A 111 -2.45 -5.24 -15.32
N ASN A 112 -2.19 -6.04 -16.36
CA ASN A 112 -1.24 -5.74 -17.43
C ASN A 112 -1.64 -4.56 -18.31
N LEU A 113 -2.92 -4.22 -18.37
CA LEU A 113 -3.46 -3.08 -19.14
C LEU A 113 -3.17 -1.73 -18.49
N TYR A 114 -2.81 -1.72 -17.19
CA TYR A 114 -2.54 -0.49 -16.45
C TYR A 114 -1.04 -0.20 -16.39
N GLU A 115 -0.72 1.07 -16.47
CA GLU A 115 0.62 1.54 -16.13
C GLU A 115 0.81 1.48 -14.61
N LYS A 116 1.88 0.84 -14.16
CA LYS A 116 2.18 0.60 -12.75
C LYS A 116 3.15 1.65 -12.23
N ILE A 117 2.78 2.34 -11.16
CA ILE A 117 3.62 3.36 -10.52
C ILE A 117 3.80 2.97 -9.05
N TYR A 118 5.03 2.75 -8.65
CA TYR A 118 5.35 2.43 -7.26
C TYR A 118 5.38 3.69 -6.41
N VAL A 119 4.72 3.64 -5.26
CA VAL A 119 4.61 4.74 -4.30
C VAL A 119 5.05 4.23 -2.93
N LEU A 120 6.34 4.36 -2.66
CA LEU A 120 6.95 3.90 -1.41
C LEU A 120 6.85 4.99 -0.32
N ASP A 121 7.13 4.60 0.93
CA ASP A 121 7.33 5.54 2.03
C ASP A 121 8.41 6.56 1.64
N ASN A 122 8.44 7.68 2.32
CA ASN A 122 9.28 8.83 1.96
C ASN A 122 10.77 8.51 2.02
N GLN A 123 11.44 8.58 0.87
CA GLN A 123 12.87 8.29 0.71
C GLN A 123 13.78 9.20 1.55
N TYR A 124 13.30 10.36 1.99
CA TYR A 124 14.03 11.23 2.92
C TYR A 124 13.96 10.75 4.37
N CYS A 125 12.96 9.93 4.72
CA CYS A 125 12.72 9.45 6.08
C CYS A 125 13.10 7.99 6.27
N ASP A 126 13.11 7.19 5.18
CA ASP A 126 13.30 5.74 5.22
C ASP A 126 14.35 5.28 4.21
N THR A 127 15.48 4.79 4.73
CA THR A 127 16.59 4.26 3.91
C THR A 127 16.19 3.02 3.11
N ALA A 128 15.29 2.18 3.64
CA ALA A 128 14.83 0.99 2.92
C ALA A 128 14.03 1.42 1.67
N SER A 129 13.12 2.38 1.81
CA SER A 129 12.38 2.96 0.69
C SER A 129 13.30 3.65 -0.33
N LEU A 130 14.37 4.34 0.12
CA LEU A 130 15.36 4.93 -0.77
C LEU A 130 16.08 3.86 -1.60
N ASN A 131 16.59 2.82 -0.96
CA ASN A 131 17.33 1.75 -1.65
C ASN A 131 16.43 1.01 -2.65
N LYS A 132 15.20 0.76 -2.27
CA LYS A 132 14.21 0.13 -3.12
C LYS A 132 13.82 1.01 -4.30
N SER A 133 13.66 2.32 -4.09
CA SER A 133 13.42 3.28 -5.17
C SER A 133 14.52 3.22 -6.23
N LYS A 134 15.78 3.19 -5.81
CA LYS A 134 16.93 3.06 -6.72
C LYS A 134 16.89 1.74 -7.51
N MET A 135 16.55 0.64 -6.84
CA MET A 135 16.42 -0.67 -7.50
C MET A 135 15.32 -0.65 -8.57
N LEU A 136 14.13 -0.13 -8.25
CA LEU A 136 13.01 -0.04 -9.18
C LEU A 136 13.35 0.84 -10.39
N ILE A 137 13.99 1.99 -10.17
CA ILE A 137 14.46 2.86 -11.25
C ILE A 137 15.46 2.12 -12.15
N ASN A 138 16.41 1.40 -11.58
CA ASN A 138 17.39 0.64 -12.34
C ASN A 138 16.77 -0.50 -13.18
N ASN A 139 15.64 -1.04 -12.71
CA ASN A 139 14.86 -2.05 -13.46
C ASN A 139 13.97 -1.42 -14.55
N GLY A 140 13.91 -0.09 -14.64
CA GLY A 140 13.05 0.62 -15.60
C GLY A 140 11.61 0.80 -15.13
N ASP A 141 11.33 0.50 -13.86
CA ASP A 141 10.01 0.71 -13.26
C ASP A 141 9.74 2.20 -13.03
N LYS A 142 8.44 2.58 -13.02
CA LYS A 142 8.00 3.92 -12.67
C LYS A 142 7.80 4.05 -11.17
N ILE A 143 8.37 5.08 -10.59
CA ILE A 143 8.31 5.32 -9.15
C ILE A 143 8.05 6.79 -8.83
N PHE A 144 7.22 7.00 -7.82
CA PHE A 144 7.02 8.31 -7.21
C PHE A 144 8.21 8.68 -6.34
N ILE A 145 8.81 9.84 -6.63
CA ILE A 145 9.88 10.43 -5.81
C ILE A 145 9.29 11.57 -5.00
N TRP A 146 9.46 11.50 -3.70
CA TRP A 146 8.93 12.51 -2.79
C TRP A 146 9.55 13.88 -3.05
N PRO A 147 8.73 14.95 -3.23
CA PRO A 147 9.23 16.32 -3.30
C PRO A 147 9.94 16.71 -2.01
N LYS A 148 11.04 17.47 -2.14
CA LYS A 148 11.87 17.91 -1.00
C LYS A 148 11.08 18.70 0.05
N GLU A 149 10.07 19.44 -0.38
CA GLU A 149 9.18 20.23 0.47
C GLU A 149 8.35 19.37 1.43
N LEU A 150 8.14 18.10 1.07
CA LEU A 150 7.37 17.13 1.85
C LEU A 150 8.25 16.20 2.70
N LYS A 151 9.56 16.47 2.81
CA LYS A 151 10.51 15.63 3.56
C LYS A 151 10.14 15.37 5.03
N LYS A 152 9.28 16.20 5.63
CA LYS A 152 8.83 16.07 7.02
C LYS A 152 7.76 15.00 7.23
N PHE A 153 7.07 14.57 6.17
CA PHE A 153 6.04 13.55 6.22
C PHE A 153 6.63 12.19 5.90
N LYS A 154 6.20 11.18 6.63
CA LYS A 154 6.68 9.81 6.43
C LYS A 154 6.01 9.13 5.24
N ASP A 155 4.69 9.29 5.12
CA ASP A 155 3.83 8.58 4.20
C ASP A 155 2.62 9.47 3.80
N PHE A 156 1.76 8.97 2.92
CA PHE A 156 0.57 9.72 2.49
C PHE A 156 -0.47 9.88 3.58
N ASN A 157 -0.56 8.93 4.50
CA ASN A 157 -1.43 9.07 5.66
C ASN A 157 -1.03 10.29 6.50
N ASP A 158 0.27 10.51 6.71
CA ASP A 158 0.77 11.70 7.44
C ASP A 158 0.35 13.00 6.75
N ILE A 159 0.45 13.07 5.40
CA ILE A 159 0.02 14.26 4.64
C ILE A 159 -1.48 14.48 4.78
N CYS A 160 -2.28 13.41 4.64
CA CYS A 160 -3.73 13.50 4.70
C CYS A 160 -4.21 13.92 6.09
N VAL A 161 -3.64 13.36 7.14
CA VAL A 161 -3.96 13.73 8.53
C VAL A 161 -3.58 15.19 8.81
N ALA A 162 -2.37 15.62 8.46
CA ALA A 162 -1.91 16.98 8.69
C ALA A 162 -2.70 18.02 7.88
N GLY A 163 -3.04 17.69 6.63
CA GLY A 163 -3.77 18.57 5.73
C GLY A 163 -5.29 18.45 5.81
N LYS A 164 -5.84 17.57 6.67
CA LYS A 164 -7.27 17.22 6.73
C LYS A 164 -7.84 16.90 5.35
N LYS A 165 -7.10 16.08 4.59
CA LYS A 165 -7.47 15.70 3.22
C LYS A 165 -7.99 14.27 3.19
N ASP A 166 -9.04 14.06 2.43
CA ASP A 166 -9.63 12.74 2.24
C ASP A 166 -8.98 11.95 1.09
N LYS A 167 -8.34 12.66 0.16
CA LYS A 167 -7.72 12.07 -1.04
C LYS A 167 -6.46 12.81 -1.46
N ILE A 168 -5.54 12.07 -2.06
CA ILE A 168 -4.41 12.58 -2.84
C ILE A 168 -4.77 12.43 -4.32
N LYS A 169 -4.62 13.52 -5.07
CA LYS A 169 -4.93 13.51 -6.51
C LYS A 169 -3.89 12.69 -7.27
N PRO A 170 -4.30 11.81 -8.20
CA PRO A 170 -3.36 11.06 -9.05
C PRO A 170 -2.34 11.94 -9.78
N GLU A 171 -2.74 13.13 -10.23
CA GLU A 171 -1.87 14.07 -10.94
C GLU A 171 -0.67 14.51 -10.10
N PHE A 172 -0.82 14.58 -8.78
CA PHE A 172 0.30 14.87 -7.89
C PHE A 172 1.35 13.76 -7.93
N ILE A 173 0.91 12.50 -7.95
CA ILE A 173 1.81 11.35 -8.03
C ILE A 173 2.47 11.32 -9.41
N LEU A 174 1.68 11.45 -10.47
CA LEU A 174 2.17 11.43 -11.86
C LEU A 174 3.23 12.50 -12.12
N LYS A 175 3.00 13.73 -11.65
CA LYS A 175 3.95 14.85 -11.80
C LYS A 175 5.32 14.58 -11.16
N ASN A 176 5.36 13.74 -10.12
CA ASN A 176 6.58 13.39 -9.38
C ASN A 176 7.01 11.93 -9.61
N THR A 177 6.57 11.34 -10.71
CA THR A 177 6.94 9.98 -11.12
C THR A 177 8.13 10.01 -12.05
N TYR A 178 9.09 9.14 -11.80
CA TYR A 178 10.30 8.98 -12.58
C TYR A 178 10.47 7.52 -13.00
N SER A 179 11.08 7.32 -14.17
CA SER A 179 11.52 6.01 -14.64
C SER A 179 13.01 6.08 -14.97
N GLY A 180 13.70 4.95 -14.87
CA GLY A 180 15.08 4.87 -15.36
C GLY A 180 15.17 5.18 -16.84
N LEU A 181 16.30 5.75 -17.28
CA LEU A 181 16.63 5.85 -18.69
C LEU A 181 16.79 4.41 -19.22
N LYS A 182 16.01 4.07 -20.26
CA LYS A 182 16.26 2.88 -21.06
C LYS A 182 17.42 3.12 -22.00
#